data_30ef2bd3f39e94440a5526982ab8e831
#
_entry.id   30ef2bd3f39e94440a5526982ab8e831
#
_cell.length_a   1.000
_cell.length_b   1.000
_cell.length_c   1.000
_cell.angle_alpha   90.00
_cell.angle_beta   90.00
_cell.angle_gamma   90.00
#
_symmetry.space_group_name_H-M   'P 1'
#
loop_
_entity.id
_entity.type
_entity.pdbx_description
1 polymer ?
#
loop_
_entity_poly.entity_id
_entity_poly.type
_entity_poly.pdbx_seq_one_letter_code
_entity_poly.pdbx_strand_id
1 'polypeptide(L)'
;PAGVQDYGNEIADSFLQGIDGKIPYIDLREKIYDAGINQYDLFFKTDHHWTPEGAFWCWGKVAQTLKSDYGFAFDDKITNMDSYTVKTYPDWFLGSQGKRVGTVYAGVDDFSVITPNYETNFDFTVPDKDIERHGSYADTLLVKDAYETKDYYNGNPYAAYIGGDYALNHIVNKLAPNDKKVLLVRDSFACAFTPFLAQSCAQLDTID
;
A
#
# COMPACT_ATOMS: atom_id res chain seq x y z
N PRO A 1 -13.36 5.64 22.63
CA PRO A 1 -14.12 5.37 23.84
C PRO A 1 -14.84 6.62 24.30
N ALA A 2 -16.01 6.47 24.95
CA ALA A 2 -16.74 7.63 25.47
C ALA A 2 -15.84 8.46 26.40
N GLY A 3 -15.78 9.78 26.19
CA GLY A 3 -14.96 10.70 26.97
C GLY A 3 -13.50 10.87 26.50
N VAL A 4 -13.07 10.19 25.45
CA VAL A 4 -11.78 10.44 24.81
C VAL A 4 -12.00 11.33 23.60
N GLN A 5 -11.33 12.47 23.57
CA GLN A 5 -11.34 13.37 22.41
C GLN A 5 -10.23 12.94 21.46
N ASP A 6 -10.57 12.84 20.17
CA ASP A 6 -9.63 12.57 19.10
C ASP A 6 -9.30 13.91 18.40
N TYR A 7 -8.02 14.24 18.36
CA TYR A 7 -7.49 15.45 17.73
C TYR A 7 -6.78 15.14 16.40
N GLY A 8 -6.92 13.93 15.86
CA GLY A 8 -6.18 13.51 14.67
C GLY A 8 -6.40 14.41 13.47
N ASN A 9 -7.64 14.83 13.22
CA ASN A 9 -7.97 15.73 12.12
C ASN A 9 -7.40 17.13 12.34
N GLU A 10 -7.55 17.70 13.53
CA GLU A 10 -7.05 19.04 13.86
C GLU A 10 -5.51 19.12 13.76
N ILE A 11 -4.81 18.04 14.17
CA ILE A 11 -3.36 17.95 14.02
C ILE A 11 -2.97 17.89 12.55
N ALA A 12 -3.65 17.06 11.76
CA ALA A 12 -3.42 16.96 10.31
C ALA A 12 -3.69 18.27 9.60
N ASP A 13 -4.80 18.95 9.92
CA ASP A 13 -5.14 20.27 9.33
C ASP A 13 -4.11 21.32 9.67
N SER A 14 -3.65 21.38 10.92
CA SER A 14 -2.59 22.29 11.35
C SER A 14 -1.27 22.02 10.62
N PHE A 15 -0.92 20.76 10.42
CA PHE A 15 0.29 20.38 9.67
C PHE A 15 0.17 20.80 8.20
N LEU A 16 -0.93 20.46 7.54
CA LEU A 16 -1.16 20.80 6.13
C LEU A 16 -1.16 22.32 5.92
N GLN A 17 -1.79 23.08 6.81
CA GLN A 17 -1.74 24.54 6.78
C GLN A 17 -0.30 25.08 6.87
N GLY A 18 0.55 24.43 7.65
CA GLY A 18 1.96 24.82 7.79
C GLY A 18 2.81 24.61 6.54
N ILE A 19 2.45 23.67 5.67
CA ILE A 19 3.15 23.35 4.42
C ILE A 19 2.46 23.89 3.17
N ASP A 20 1.24 24.42 3.30
CA ASP A 20 0.46 24.92 2.17
C ASP A 20 1.22 26.01 1.38
N GLY A 21 1.16 25.91 0.06
CA GLY A 21 1.91 26.77 -0.86
C GLY A 21 3.44 26.54 -0.87
N LYS A 22 3.97 25.64 -0.04
CA LYS A 22 5.41 25.32 0.03
C LYS A 22 5.73 23.93 -0.52
N ILE A 23 4.90 22.95 -0.18
CA ILE A 23 5.06 21.54 -0.57
C ILE A 23 3.73 21.06 -1.13
N PRO A 24 3.69 20.54 -2.38
CA PRO A 24 2.48 19.90 -2.90
C PRO A 24 2.08 18.70 -2.04
N TYR A 25 0.81 18.53 -1.77
CA TYR A 25 0.29 17.39 -1.02
C TYR A 25 -1.06 16.92 -1.56
N ILE A 26 -1.43 15.72 -1.20
CA ILE A 26 -2.76 15.13 -1.45
C ILE A 26 -3.36 14.78 -0.09
N ASP A 27 -4.41 15.49 0.30
CA ASP A 27 -5.20 15.09 1.47
C ASP A 27 -6.20 14.00 1.08
N LEU A 28 -5.90 12.76 1.44
CA LEU A 28 -6.75 11.62 1.14
C LEU A 28 -8.08 11.65 1.91
N ARG A 29 -8.17 12.36 3.04
CA ARG A 29 -9.43 12.52 3.79
C ARG A 29 -10.47 13.25 2.94
N GLU A 30 -10.06 14.34 2.26
CA GLU A 30 -10.92 15.07 1.32
C GLU A 30 -11.32 14.18 0.15
N LYS A 31 -10.38 13.41 -0.41
CA LYS A 31 -10.65 12.52 -1.54
C LYS A 31 -11.64 11.41 -1.19
N ILE A 32 -11.56 10.86 0.02
CA ILE A 32 -12.51 9.87 0.55
C ILE A 32 -13.91 10.49 0.70
N TYR A 33 -13.97 11.68 1.28
CA TYR A 33 -15.23 12.43 1.46
C TYR A 33 -15.88 12.75 0.12
N ASP A 34 -15.14 13.32 -0.83
CA ASP A 34 -15.63 13.70 -2.16
C ASP A 34 -16.11 12.48 -2.96
N ALA A 35 -15.50 11.33 -2.77
CA ALA A 35 -15.90 10.09 -3.40
C ALA A 35 -17.12 9.42 -2.75
N GLY A 36 -17.60 9.94 -1.61
CA GLY A 36 -18.70 9.34 -0.85
C GLY A 36 -18.37 7.95 -0.29
N ILE A 37 -17.09 7.64 -0.09
CA ILE A 37 -16.64 6.35 0.43
C ILE A 37 -16.73 6.37 1.95
N ASN A 38 -17.28 5.29 2.51
CA ASN A 38 -17.16 5.07 3.95
C ASN A 38 -15.70 4.71 4.28
N GLN A 39 -15.02 5.57 5.02
CA GLN A 39 -13.61 5.38 5.37
C GLN A 39 -13.32 4.01 6.02
N TYR A 40 -14.27 3.46 6.79
CA TYR A 40 -14.11 2.16 7.43
C TYR A 40 -14.00 0.99 6.45
N ASP A 41 -14.44 1.16 5.20
CA ASP A 41 -14.32 0.13 4.17
C ASP A 41 -12.93 0.09 3.54
N LEU A 42 -12.10 1.12 3.80
CA LEU A 42 -10.72 1.20 3.31
C LEU A 42 -9.69 0.64 4.31
N PHE A 43 -10.09 0.36 5.55
CA PHE A 43 -9.19 -0.07 6.61
C PHE A 43 -9.61 -1.42 7.19
N PHE A 44 -8.63 -2.17 7.70
CA PHE A 44 -8.91 -3.37 8.47
C PHE A 44 -9.61 -3.02 9.78
N LYS A 45 -10.49 -3.91 10.26
CA LYS A 45 -11.17 -3.75 11.56
C LYS A 45 -10.26 -4.11 12.72
N THR A 46 -9.35 -5.05 12.50
CA THR A 46 -8.46 -5.61 13.51
C THR A 46 -7.05 -5.05 13.45
N ASP A 47 -6.76 -4.18 12.49
CA ASP A 47 -5.45 -3.54 12.30
C ASP A 47 -5.59 -2.03 12.02
N HIS A 48 -4.49 -1.29 12.17
CA HIS A 48 -4.47 0.13 11.86
C HIS A 48 -4.21 0.45 10.39
N HIS A 49 -3.77 -0.53 9.60
CA HIS A 49 -3.49 -0.31 8.19
C HIS A 49 -4.77 -0.30 7.33
N TRP A 50 -4.67 0.31 6.19
CA TRP A 50 -5.65 0.14 5.12
C TRP A 50 -5.63 -1.27 4.55
N THR A 51 -6.72 -1.66 3.90
CA THR A 51 -6.78 -2.90 3.12
C THR A 51 -5.97 -2.74 1.83
N PRO A 52 -5.56 -3.83 1.16
CA PRO A 52 -4.94 -3.75 -0.16
C PRO A 52 -5.79 -3.01 -1.19
N GLU A 53 -7.11 -3.12 -1.12
CA GLU A 53 -8.06 -2.38 -1.95
C GLU A 53 -8.03 -0.89 -1.63
N GLY A 54 -7.94 -0.53 -0.34
CA GLY A 54 -7.76 0.85 0.11
C GLY A 54 -6.44 1.45 -0.41
N ALA A 55 -5.35 0.69 -0.33
CA ALA A 55 -4.05 1.09 -0.89
C ALA A 55 -4.11 1.27 -2.42
N PHE A 56 -4.82 0.38 -3.14
CA PHE A 56 -5.03 0.52 -4.59
C PHE A 56 -5.87 1.74 -4.94
N TRP A 57 -6.93 2.01 -4.18
CA TRP A 57 -7.73 3.21 -4.37
C TRP A 57 -6.87 4.48 -4.18
N CYS A 58 -6.06 4.53 -3.13
CA CYS A 58 -5.10 5.61 -2.90
C CYS A 58 -4.13 5.75 -4.07
N TRP A 59 -3.60 4.64 -4.57
CA TRP A 59 -2.75 4.61 -5.76
C TRP A 59 -3.42 5.34 -6.93
N GLY A 60 -4.69 5.09 -7.19
CA GLY A 60 -5.43 5.77 -8.26
C GLY A 60 -5.43 7.31 -8.12
N LYS A 61 -5.49 7.85 -6.89
CA LYS A 61 -5.44 9.30 -6.63
C LYS A 61 -4.03 9.86 -6.85
N VAL A 62 -3.02 9.17 -6.35
CA VAL A 62 -1.61 9.55 -6.55
C VAL A 62 -1.24 9.48 -8.03
N ALA A 63 -1.63 8.41 -8.74
CA ALA A 63 -1.37 8.22 -10.15
C ALA A 63 -1.94 9.35 -11.02
N GLN A 64 -3.15 9.83 -10.69
CA GLN A 64 -3.74 10.97 -11.38
C GLN A 64 -2.85 12.22 -11.26
N THR A 65 -2.38 12.53 -10.06
CA THR A 65 -1.48 13.66 -9.81
C THR A 65 -0.12 13.48 -10.51
N LEU A 66 0.44 12.25 -10.48
CA LEU A 66 1.70 11.97 -11.18
C LEU A 66 1.59 12.22 -12.69
N LYS A 67 0.44 11.88 -13.32
CA LYS A 67 0.18 12.17 -14.73
C LYS A 67 0.02 13.65 -15.00
N SER A 68 -0.87 14.32 -14.26
CA SER A 68 -1.24 15.71 -14.54
C SER A 68 -0.11 16.69 -14.22
N ASP A 69 0.57 16.53 -13.09
CA ASP A 69 1.44 17.55 -12.53
C ASP A 69 2.92 17.23 -12.73
N TYR A 70 3.26 15.93 -12.84
CA TYR A 70 4.67 15.49 -12.90
C TYR A 70 5.06 14.80 -14.20
N GLY A 71 4.15 14.72 -15.18
CA GLY A 71 4.42 14.23 -16.51
C GLY A 71 4.79 12.74 -16.55
N PHE A 72 4.23 11.93 -15.67
CA PHE A 72 4.35 10.48 -15.75
C PHE A 72 3.49 9.97 -16.91
N ALA A 73 4.09 9.19 -17.78
CA ALA A 73 3.38 8.51 -18.87
C ALA A 73 3.31 7.02 -18.54
N PHE A 74 2.10 6.50 -18.33
CA PHE A 74 1.83 5.08 -18.14
C PHE A 74 0.41 4.73 -18.58
N ASP A 75 0.19 3.46 -18.90
CA ASP A 75 -1.11 2.91 -19.31
C ASP A 75 -2.09 2.95 -18.14
N ASP A 76 -3.35 3.31 -18.43
CA ASP A 76 -4.41 3.38 -17.41
C ASP A 76 -4.74 2.02 -16.77
N LYS A 77 -4.34 0.90 -17.41
CA LYS A 77 -4.50 -0.45 -16.83
C LYS A 77 -3.89 -0.57 -15.43
N ILE A 78 -2.81 0.18 -15.13
CA ILE A 78 -2.15 0.08 -13.82
C ILE A 78 -2.95 0.75 -12.69
N THR A 79 -4.00 1.50 -13.01
CA THR A 79 -4.94 2.12 -12.07
C THR A 79 -6.36 1.57 -12.18
N ASN A 80 -6.60 0.63 -13.11
CA ASN A 80 -7.89 -0.01 -13.29
C ASN A 80 -7.92 -1.37 -12.61
N MET A 81 -8.77 -1.55 -11.59
CA MET A 81 -8.89 -2.81 -10.85
C MET A 81 -9.28 -4.00 -11.74
N ASP A 82 -10.02 -3.78 -12.84
CA ASP A 82 -10.39 -4.83 -13.80
C ASP A 82 -9.16 -5.44 -14.51
N SER A 83 -8.03 -4.76 -14.46
CA SER A 83 -6.74 -5.26 -14.98
C SER A 83 -5.98 -6.13 -13.98
N TYR A 84 -6.59 -6.43 -12.83
CA TYR A 84 -5.99 -7.21 -11.76
C TYR A 84 -6.87 -8.40 -11.36
N THR A 85 -6.24 -9.43 -10.86
CA THR A 85 -6.91 -10.50 -10.12
C THR A 85 -6.85 -10.17 -8.63
N VAL A 86 -8.00 -10.13 -7.99
CA VAL A 86 -8.12 -10.00 -6.54
C VAL A 86 -8.46 -11.36 -5.97
N LYS A 87 -7.52 -11.94 -5.21
CA LYS A 87 -7.74 -13.19 -4.49
C LYS A 87 -7.95 -12.89 -3.02
N THR A 88 -9.18 -13.04 -2.55
CA THR A 88 -9.55 -12.83 -1.15
C THR A 88 -9.46 -14.13 -0.37
N TYR A 89 -8.83 -14.08 0.80
CA TYR A 89 -8.73 -15.12 1.80
C TYR A 89 -9.68 -14.75 2.95
N PRO A 90 -10.84 -15.41 3.07
CA PRO A 90 -11.82 -15.07 4.08
C PRO A 90 -11.36 -15.43 5.49
N ASP A 91 -11.67 -14.56 6.45
CA ASP A 91 -11.29 -14.72 7.87
C ASP A 91 -9.79 -15.03 8.03
N TRP A 92 -8.91 -14.29 7.37
CA TRP A 92 -7.50 -14.65 7.25
C TRP A 92 -6.56 -13.82 8.12
N PHE A 93 -6.94 -12.60 8.46
CA PHE A 93 -6.07 -11.64 9.12
C PHE A 93 -6.59 -11.21 10.49
N LEU A 94 -5.78 -11.42 11.51
CA LEU A 94 -5.92 -10.79 12.82
C LEU A 94 -4.81 -9.79 13.00
N GLY A 95 -5.13 -8.51 12.84
CA GLY A 95 -4.15 -7.44 12.93
C GLY A 95 -3.67 -7.14 14.35
N SER A 96 -2.78 -6.17 14.47
CA SER A 96 -2.08 -5.82 15.71
C SER A 96 -3.03 -5.42 16.84
N GLN A 97 -4.12 -4.74 16.52
CA GLN A 97 -5.14 -4.34 17.49
C GLN A 97 -6.00 -5.54 17.89
N GLY A 98 -6.37 -6.38 16.92
CA GLY A 98 -7.13 -7.59 17.17
C GLY A 98 -6.39 -8.60 18.03
N LYS A 99 -5.08 -8.76 17.84
CA LYS A 99 -4.21 -9.64 18.65
C LYS A 99 -4.23 -9.29 20.15
N ARG A 100 -4.42 -8.01 20.50
CA ARG A 100 -4.45 -7.54 21.88
C ARG A 100 -5.72 -7.96 22.62
N VAL A 101 -6.83 -8.14 21.92
CA VAL A 101 -8.15 -8.42 22.51
C VAL A 101 -8.70 -9.79 22.13
N GLY A 102 -8.08 -10.45 21.16
CA GLY A 102 -8.42 -11.80 20.70
C GLY A 102 -9.59 -11.86 19.73
N THR A 103 -9.66 -12.96 18.98
CA THR A 103 -10.63 -13.18 17.88
C THR A 103 -12.09 -13.14 18.33
N VAL A 104 -12.39 -13.53 19.56
CA VAL A 104 -13.77 -13.53 20.08
C VAL A 104 -14.34 -12.12 20.20
N TYR A 105 -13.50 -11.15 20.53
CA TYR A 105 -13.91 -9.76 20.68
C TYR A 105 -13.75 -8.96 19.38
N ALA A 106 -12.61 -9.09 18.73
CA ALA A 106 -12.28 -8.29 17.54
C ALA A 106 -12.92 -8.85 16.25
N GLY A 107 -13.21 -10.15 16.21
CA GLY A 107 -13.41 -10.85 14.96
C GLY A 107 -12.07 -11.04 14.22
N VAL A 108 -12.15 -11.28 12.95
CA VAL A 108 -11.01 -11.40 12.03
C VAL A 108 -11.37 -10.70 10.73
N ASP A 109 -10.36 -10.23 9.99
CA ASP A 109 -10.55 -9.62 8.69
C ASP A 109 -10.29 -10.61 7.56
N ASP A 110 -10.93 -10.39 6.43
CA ASP A 110 -10.51 -10.95 5.16
C ASP A 110 -9.18 -10.30 4.74
N PHE A 111 -8.38 -11.03 3.96
CA PHE A 111 -7.14 -10.49 3.41
C PHE A 111 -7.10 -10.73 1.89
N SER A 112 -6.82 -9.70 1.12
CA SER A 112 -6.76 -9.77 -0.33
C SER A 112 -5.33 -9.64 -0.85
N VAL A 113 -5.03 -10.44 -1.88
CA VAL A 113 -3.82 -10.33 -2.70
C VAL A 113 -4.24 -9.88 -4.09
N ILE A 114 -3.70 -8.73 -4.51
CA ILE A 114 -4.02 -8.07 -5.78
C ILE A 114 -2.84 -8.22 -6.72
N THR A 115 -3.03 -8.87 -7.86
CA THR A 115 -1.99 -9.16 -8.85
C THR A 115 -2.41 -8.69 -10.24
N PRO A 116 -1.53 -8.03 -11.02
CA PRO A 116 -1.85 -7.61 -12.37
C PRO A 116 -2.05 -8.82 -13.30
N ASN A 117 -3.02 -8.70 -14.24
CA ASN A 117 -3.33 -9.70 -15.27
C ASN A 117 -2.51 -9.48 -16.55
N TYR A 118 -1.48 -8.66 -16.50
CA TYR A 118 -0.58 -8.34 -17.62
C TYR A 118 0.87 -8.62 -17.25
N GLU A 119 1.70 -8.71 -18.25
CA GLU A 119 3.13 -8.98 -18.09
C GLU A 119 3.81 -7.88 -17.26
N THR A 120 4.65 -8.32 -16.33
CA THR A 120 5.46 -7.47 -15.46
C THR A 120 6.82 -8.11 -15.26
N ASN A 121 7.85 -7.30 -15.06
CA ASN A 121 9.20 -7.79 -14.78
C ASN A 121 9.94 -6.79 -13.91
N PHE A 122 10.34 -7.24 -12.71
CA PHE A 122 11.00 -6.40 -11.71
C PHE A 122 12.27 -7.06 -11.17
N ASP A 123 13.19 -6.22 -10.68
CA ASP A 123 14.18 -6.59 -9.69
C ASP A 123 13.84 -5.90 -8.36
N PHE A 124 13.95 -6.62 -7.27
CA PHE A 124 13.75 -6.10 -5.91
C PHE A 124 14.97 -6.46 -5.07
N THR A 125 15.55 -5.48 -4.41
CA THR A 125 16.76 -5.67 -3.58
C THR A 125 16.59 -4.98 -2.24
N VAL A 126 16.96 -5.66 -1.15
CA VAL A 126 17.09 -5.10 0.21
C VAL A 126 18.53 -5.29 0.65
N PRO A 127 19.39 -4.27 0.49
CA PRO A 127 20.84 -4.44 0.61
C PRO A 127 21.31 -4.89 1.99
N ASP A 128 20.67 -4.41 3.07
CA ASP A 128 21.02 -4.73 4.45
C ASP A 128 20.53 -6.11 4.93
N LYS A 129 19.73 -6.80 4.11
CA LYS A 129 19.16 -8.13 4.40
C LYS A 129 19.62 -9.21 3.45
N ASP A 130 20.44 -8.87 2.46
CA ASP A 130 20.87 -9.80 1.41
C ASP A 130 19.66 -10.46 0.71
N ILE A 131 18.60 -9.67 0.44
CA ILE A 131 17.39 -10.12 -0.24
C ILE A 131 17.45 -9.61 -1.67
N GLU A 132 17.39 -10.55 -2.62
CA GLU A 132 17.21 -10.28 -4.04
C GLU A 132 16.09 -11.14 -4.61
N ARG A 133 15.21 -10.52 -5.37
CA ARG A 133 14.10 -11.21 -6.08
C ARG A 133 13.99 -10.65 -7.48
N HIS A 134 13.69 -11.53 -8.46
CA HIS A 134 13.60 -11.18 -9.87
C HIS A 134 12.38 -11.84 -10.51
N GLY A 135 11.75 -11.20 -11.48
CA GLY A 135 10.67 -11.78 -12.24
C GLY A 135 9.38 -10.97 -12.23
N SER A 136 8.24 -11.65 -12.25
CA SER A 136 6.93 -11.02 -12.28
C SER A 136 6.63 -10.22 -11.00
N TYR A 137 5.59 -9.40 -11.06
CA TYR A 137 5.04 -8.70 -9.88
C TYR A 137 4.85 -9.66 -8.70
N ALA A 138 4.25 -10.83 -8.96
CA ALA A 138 3.96 -11.80 -7.90
C ALA A 138 5.22 -12.47 -7.34
N ASP A 139 6.25 -12.68 -8.15
CA ASP A 139 7.49 -13.33 -7.72
C ASP A 139 8.43 -12.36 -7.00
N THR A 140 8.27 -11.06 -7.27
CA THR A 140 9.22 -10.02 -6.84
C THR A 140 8.67 -9.16 -5.72
N LEU A 141 7.44 -8.64 -5.89
CA LEU A 141 6.86 -7.64 -5.00
C LEU A 141 5.89 -8.24 -3.98
N LEU A 142 5.57 -9.55 -4.11
CA LEU A 142 4.77 -10.28 -3.12
C LEU A 142 5.60 -11.34 -2.41
N VAL A 143 5.33 -11.54 -1.13
CA VAL A 143 5.94 -12.57 -0.28
C VAL A 143 4.88 -13.60 0.08
N LYS A 144 4.89 -14.74 -0.63
CA LYS A 144 3.86 -15.79 -0.51
C LYS A 144 3.77 -16.38 0.89
N ASP A 145 4.91 -16.60 1.53
CA ASP A 145 4.98 -17.18 2.88
C ASP A 145 4.22 -16.34 3.92
N ALA A 146 4.07 -15.03 3.70
CA ALA A 146 3.35 -14.15 4.61
C ALA A 146 1.83 -14.41 4.64
N TYR A 147 1.26 -15.02 3.58
CA TYR A 147 -0.19 -15.19 3.45
C TYR A 147 -0.65 -16.59 3.05
N GLU A 148 0.24 -17.53 2.72
CA GLU A 148 -0.17 -18.90 2.33
C GLU A 148 -0.59 -19.75 3.53
N THR A 149 -0.06 -19.45 4.71
CA THR A 149 -0.42 -20.17 5.95
C THR A 149 -1.18 -19.27 6.89
N LYS A 150 -2.35 -19.71 7.32
CA LYS A 150 -3.18 -18.98 8.27
C LYS A 150 -2.64 -19.14 9.69
N ASP A 151 -2.15 -18.05 10.25
CA ASP A 151 -1.74 -17.98 11.66
C ASP A 151 -2.09 -16.61 12.22
N TYR A 152 -3.13 -16.57 13.05
CA TYR A 152 -3.64 -15.31 13.59
C TYR A 152 -2.66 -14.58 14.49
N TYR A 153 -1.84 -15.30 15.25
CA TYR A 153 -1.04 -14.68 16.31
C TYR A 153 0.42 -14.46 15.90
N ASN A 154 1.00 -15.33 15.08
CA ASN A 154 2.39 -15.23 14.64
C ASN A 154 2.51 -14.74 13.19
N GLY A 155 1.47 -14.94 12.36
CA GLY A 155 1.45 -14.47 10.97
C GLY A 155 1.23 -12.97 10.85
N ASN A 156 1.69 -12.41 9.74
CA ASN A 156 1.41 -11.04 9.33
C ASN A 156 1.13 -10.99 7.83
N PRO A 157 -0.10 -11.31 7.38
CA PRO A 157 -0.46 -11.24 5.97
C PRO A 157 -0.21 -9.90 5.30
N TYR A 158 -0.25 -8.78 6.03
CA TYR A 158 0.05 -7.46 5.48
C TYR A 158 1.47 -7.36 4.91
N ALA A 159 2.43 -8.13 5.48
CA ALA A 159 3.79 -8.26 4.93
C ALA A 159 3.86 -9.02 3.60
N ALA A 160 2.73 -9.51 3.06
CA ALA A 160 2.65 -10.03 1.70
C ALA A 160 3.16 -9.01 0.68
N TYR A 161 2.92 -7.73 0.91
CA TYR A 161 3.35 -6.66 0.04
C TYR A 161 4.76 -6.21 0.41
N ILE A 162 5.69 -6.35 -0.52
CA ILE A 162 7.15 -6.08 -0.44
C ILE A 162 7.92 -6.83 0.67
N GLY A 163 7.26 -7.47 1.61
CA GLY A 163 7.89 -8.23 2.71
C GLY A 163 7.94 -7.50 4.04
N GLY A 164 7.37 -6.28 4.12
CA GLY A 164 7.30 -5.48 5.34
C GLY A 164 8.18 -4.24 5.32
N ASP A 165 8.53 -3.77 6.51
CA ASP A 165 9.28 -2.51 6.70
C ASP A 165 10.79 -2.78 6.63
N TYR A 166 11.35 -2.48 5.47
CA TYR A 166 12.80 -2.47 5.25
C TYR A 166 13.29 -1.03 5.28
N ALA A 167 14.41 -0.78 5.98
CA ALA A 167 15.01 0.55 6.07
C ALA A 167 15.32 1.14 4.68
N LEU A 168 15.71 0.28 3.73
CA LEU A 168 15.95 0.64 2.34
C LEU A 168 15.62 -0.54 1.43
N ASN A 169 14.86 -0.30 0.37
CA ASN A 169 14.78 -1.23 -0.75
C ASN A 169 14.84 -0.51 -2.10
N HIS A 170 15.32 -1.25 -3.10
CA HIS A 170 15.40 -0.82 -4.49
C HIS A 170 14.50 -1.68 -5.35
N ILE A 171 13.67 -1.05 -6.18
CA ILE A 171 12.80 -1.73 -7.14
C ILE A 171 13.11 -1.17 -8.53
N VAL A 172 13.48 -2.05 -9.45
CA VAL A 172 13.70 -1.71 -10.87
C VAL A 172 12.62 -2.37 -11.70
N ASN A 173 11.86 -1.57 -12.44
CA ASN A 173 10.87 -2.05 -13.38
C ASN A 173 11.51 -2.22 -14.77
N LYS A 174 11.70 -3.47 -15.20
CA LYS A 174 12.31 -3.80 -16.52
C LYS A 174 11.40 -3.48 -17.71
N LEU A 175 10.08 -3.36 -17.46
CA LEU A 175 9.08 -3.00 -18.46
C LEU A 175 8.51 -1.60 -18.18
N ALA A 176 9.35 -0.71 -17.65
CA ALA A 176 8.94 0.62 -17.25
C ALA A 176 8.31 1.41 -18.41
N PRO A 177 7.19 2.11 -18.15
CA PRO A 177 6.51 2.91 -19.18
C PRO A 177 7.22 4.24 -19.47
N ASN A 178 8.21 4.61 -18.67
CA ASN A 178 8.99 5.84 -18.75
C ASN A 178 10.33 5.68 -18.01
N ASP A 179 11.17 6.71 -17.99
CA ASP A 179 12.49 6.73 -17.37
C ASP A 179 12.51 7.35 -15.96
N LYS A 180 11.35 7.60 -15.38
CA LYS A 180 11.23 8.25 -14.08
C LYS A 180 11.82 7.39 -12.97
N LYS A 181 12.49 8.06 -12.04
CA LYS A 181 13.00 7.49 -10.78
C LYS A 181 12.32 8.19 -9.62
N VAL A 182 11.87 7.40 -8.66
CA VAL A 182 11.11 7.87 -7.50
C VAL A 182 11.83 7.46 -6.22
N LEU A 183 11.93 8.37 -5.27
CA LEU A 183 12.26 8.08 -3.88
C LEU A 183 10.98 8.23 -3.07
N LEU A 184 10.57 7.17 -2.40
CA LEU A 184 9.44 7.14 -1.48
C LEU A 184 9.94 7.06 -0.04
N VAL A 185 9.83 8.16 0.70
CA VAL A 185 9.99 8.14 2.16
C VAL A 185 8.63 7.77 2.76
N ARG A 186 8.59 6.71 3.54
CA ARG A 186 7.34 6.05 3.90
C ARG A 186 7.30 5.57 5.35
N ASP A 187 6.13 5.16 5.78
CA ASP A 187 5.86 4.28 6.90
C ASP A 187 5.26 2.95 6.41
N SER A 188 4.83 2.09 7.32
CA SER A 188 4.27 0.76 7.02
C SER A 188 2.99 0.79 6.18
N PHE A 189 2.24 1.89 6.17
CA PHE A 189 1.08 2.01 5.28
C PHE A 189 1.46 1.84 3.81
N ALA A 190 2.60 2.34 3.41
CA ALA A 190 3.03 2.24 2.02
C ALA A 190 3.49 0.83 1.60
N CYS A 191 3.58 -0.17 2.49
CA CYS A 191 3.89 -1.53 2.07
C CYS A 191 2.92 -2.02 0.99
N ALA A 192 1.61 -1.90 1.21
CA ALA A 192 0.61 -2.31 0.22
C ALA A 192 0.51 -1.37 -0.99
N PHE A 193 0.92 -0.11 -0.86
CA PHE A 193 0.90 0.90 -1.92
C PHE A 193 2.11 0.78 -2.87
N THR A 194 3.29 0.46 -2.34
CA THR A 194 4.57 0.44 -3.06
C THR A 194 4.55 -0.41 -4.34
N PRO A 195 4.01 -1.64 -4.37
CA PRO A 195 3.95 -2.44 -5.59
C PRO A 195 3.14 -1.82 -6.72
N PHE A 196 2.11 -1.04 -6.40
CA PHE A 196 1.32 -0.35 -7.41
C PHE A 196 2.09 0.84 -7.98
N LEU A 197 2.73 1.64 -7.13
CA LEU A 197 3.57 2.77 -7.56
C LEU A 197 4.75 2.30 -8.42
N ALA A 198 5.39 1.18 -8.09
CA ALA A 198 6.53 0.64 -8.82
C ALA A 198 6.24 0.38 -10.31
N GLN A 199 4.99 0.14 -10.68
CA GLN A 199 4.60 -0.08 -12.07
C GLN A 199 4.64 1.20 -12.92
N SER A 200 4.63 2.37 -12.29
CA SER A 200 4.57 3.66 -12.97
C SER A 200 5.91 4.29 -13.32
N CYS A 201 7.02 3.73 -12.90
CA CYS A 201 8.35 4.31 -13.03
C CYS A 201 9.42 3.26 -13.34
N ALA A 202 10.61 3.72 -13.78
CA ALA A 202 11.73 2.83 -14.08
C ALA A 202 12.43 2.34 -12.80
N GLN A 203 12.48 3.18 -11.77
CA GLN A 203 13.10 2.85 -10.50
C GLN A 203 12.30 3.46 -9.36
N LEU A 204 12.09 2.68 -8.32
CA LEU A 204 11.50 3.13 -7.06
C LEU A 204 12.41 2.69 -5.91
N ASP A 205 12.96 3.66 -5.20
CA ASP A 205 13.67 3.43 -3.95
C ASP A 205 12.74 3.79 -2.78
N THR A 206 12.69 2.98 -1.74
CA THR A 206 11.89 3.30 -0.55
C THR A 206 12.77 3.36 0.69
N ILE A 207 12.49 4.33 1.55
CA ILE A 207 13.15 4.53 2.86
C ILE A 207 12.03 4.57 3.92
N ASP A 208 12.20 3.74 4.97
CA ASP A 208 11.34 3.69 6.14
C ASP A 208 11.93 4.49 7.30
#